data_ddaf6ad4be0017c2dd5f3aed5fb5e8e8
#
_entry.id   ddaf6ad4be0017c2dd5f3aed5fb5e8e8
#
_cell.length_a   1.000
_cell.length_b   1.000
_cell.length_c   1.000
_cell.angle_alpha   90.00
_cell.angle_beta   90.00
_cell.angle_gamma   90.00
#
_symmetry.space_group_name_H-M   'P 1'
#
loop_
_entity.id
_entity.type
_entity.pdbx_description
1 polymer ?
#
loop_
_entity_poly.entity_id
_entity_poly.type
_entity_poly.pdbx_seq_one_letter_code
_entity_poly.pdbx_strand_id
1 'polypeptide(L)'
;MGKATGFMDYDRQDKLAEDPKERIKHFKEFHTPLSKEEQELQGARCMACGVPFCQSGQMLMGMASGCPLHNLVPEWNDLIFHENWEEAYYRLKKTNNFPEFTSRVCPALCEAACTCGLNGEAVSSKANEYSIIENAYKKGYATAKPVKVRTGKKVAIVGSGPSGLAAADMLNRRGHSVTVFEREDKIGGLLRYGIPNMKLEKQFIDRKIAIMEEEGIRFVIGCNIGKDKKAATLLKEFDRVVLCCGASNPRDIKVPGREAEGIYFAVDFLKSTTKALWKNAKQNADGTYDLNLKDGTYISAKGKNVMVIGGGDTGNDCVGTSMRHGAKSVLQLEMMPKAPDERTEMNPWPEWPRVCKTDYGQQEASAVFGHDPRVYQTTVKEFKKDKMEKSARQFW
;
A
#
# COMPACT_ATOMS: atom_id res chain seq x y z
N MET A 1 -23.69 10.89 15.28
CA MET A 1 -23.22 9.73 16.06
C MET A 1 -23.80 8.49 15.43
N GLY A 2 -22.99 7.51 15.04
CA GLY A 2 -23.49 6.23 14.58
C GLY A 2 -24.52 5.66 15.56
N LYS A 3 -24.79 4.40 15.57
CA LYS A 3 -25.68 3.83 16.57
C LYS A 3 -24.89 3.56 17.85
N ALA A 4 -25.28 4.12 18.99
CA ALA A 4 -24.56 3.97 20.27
C ALA A 4 -24.30 2.51 20.67
N THR A 5 -25.21 1.60 20.31
CA THR A 5 -25.13 0.15 20.53
C THR A 5 -24.73 -0.65 19.29
N GLY A 6 -24.41 0.02 18.18
CA GLY A 6 -24.21 -0.64 16.88
C GLY A 6 -23.12 -1.71 16.88
N PHE A 7 -22.06 -1.54 17.67
CA PHE A 7 -21.01 -2.56 17.84
C PHE A 7 -21.48 -3.84 18.57
N MET A 8 -22.62 -3.79 19.25
CA MET A 8 -23.29 -4.95 19.88
C MET A 8 -24.39 -5.53 18.99
N ASP A 9 -25.00 -4.70 18.14
CA ASP A 9 -26.17 -5.08 17.34
C ASP A 9 -25.77 -5.70 15.99
N TYR A 10 -24.59 -5.35 15.49
CA TYR A 10 -24.10 -5.79 14.16
C TYR A 10 -22.72 -6.42 14.28
N ASP A 11 -22.54 -7.59 13.66
CA ASP A 11 -21.24 -8.23 13.56
C ASP A 11 -20.28 -7.43 12.66
N ARG A 12 -18.99 -7.52 12.93
CA ARG A 12 -17.98 -6.97 12.04
C ARG A 12 -18.00 -7.73 10.72
N GLN A 13 -18.05 -6.97 9.65
CA GLN A 13 -17.83 -7.47 8.30
C GLN A 13 -16.69 -6.67 7.64
N ASP A 14 -15.98 -7.31 6.76
CA ASP A 14 -14.91 -6.71 5.96
C ASP A 14 -15.06 -7.16 4.50
N LYS A 15 -14.28 -6.60 3.62
CA LYS A 15 -14.26 -7.01 2.21
C LYS A 15 -13.92 -8.49 2.10
N LEU A 16 -14.71 -9.23 1.34
CA LEU A 16 -14.49 -10.66 1.11
C LEU A 16 -13.29 -10.87 0.18
N ALA A 17 -12.33 -11.67 0.62
CA ALA A 17 -11.21 -12.07 -0.22
C ALA A 17 -11.59 -13.30 -1.05
N GLU A 18 -11.17 -13.32 -2.31
CA GLU A 18 -11.28 -14.53 -3.14
C GLU A 18 -10.48 -15.69 -2.56
N ASP A 19 -10.89 -16.92 -2.89
CA ASP A 19 -10.16 -18.12 -2.50
C ASP A 19 -8.68 -18.04 -2.89
N PRO A 20 -7.73 -18.39 -2.01
CA PRO A 20 -6.29 -18.31 -2.29
C PRO A 20 -5.85 -19.01 -3.57
N LYS A 21 -6.46 -20.16 -3.94
CA LYS A 21 -6.12 -20.91 -5.15
C LYS A 21 -6.70 -20.29 -6.42
N GLU A 22 -7.76 -19.47 -6.29
CA GLU A 22 -8.33 -18.74 -7.42
C GLU A 22 -7.60 -17.41 -7.64
N ARG A 23 -7.40 -16.62 -6.60
CA ARG A 23 -6.80 -15.29 -6.71
C ARG A 23 -5.34 -15.29 -7.19
N ILE A 24 -4.59 -16.40 -7.04
CA ILE A 24 -3.24 -16.54 -7.61
C ILE A 24 -3.23 -16.63 -9.13
N LYS A 25 -4.36 -16.86 -9.78
CA LYS A 25 -4.48 -16.98 -11.25
C LYS A 25 -4.45 -15.64 -11.98
N HIS A 26 -4.54 -14.52 -11.24
CA HIS A 26 -4.57 -13.18 -11.81
C HIS A 26 -3.77 -12.17 -10.98
N PHE A 27 -3.58 -10.97 -11.56
CA PHE A 27 -2.89 -9.85 -10.90
C PHE A 27 -3.83 -8.70 -10.54
N LYS A 28 -5.15 -8.90 -10.57
CA LYS A 28 -6.17 -7.92 -10.16
C LYS A 28 -6.29 -7.89 -8.64
N GLU A 29 -6.83 -6.80 -8.08
CA GLU A 29 -7.30 -6.79 -6.69
C GLU A 29 -8.30 -7.93 -6.49
N PHE A 30 -8.25 -8.59 -5.34
CA PHE A 30 -8.98 -9.84 -5.08
C PHE A 30 -9.97 -9.73 -3.91
N HIS A 31 -10.34 -8.51 -3.54
CA HIS A 31 -11.35 -8.27 -2.51
C HIS A 31 -12.63 -7.73 -3.14
N THR A 32 -13.74 -8.39 -2.84
CA THR A 32 -15.08 -7.90 -3.17
C THR A 32 -15.55 -6.97 -2.05
N PRO A 33 -15.90 -5.71 -2.35
CA PRO A 33 -16.46 -4.80 -1.35
C PRO A 33 -17.82 -5.29 -0.84
N LEU A 34 -18.21 -4.86 0.34
CA LEU A 34 -19.55 -5.01 0.86
C LEU A 34 -20.56 -4.23 0.01
N SER A 35 -21.83 -4.61 0.05
CA SER A 35 -22.91 -3.80 -0.49
C SER A 35 -23.01 -2.45 0.23
N LYS A 36 -23.74 -1.51 -0.35
CA LYS A 36 -23.94 -0.19 0.26
C LYS A 36 -24.59 -0.32 1.64
N GLU A 37 -25.62 -1.12 1.74
CA GLU A 37 -26.41 -1.36 2.94
C GLU A 37 -25.57 -2.05 4.04
N GLU A 38 -24.81 -3.07 3.68
CA GLU A 38 -23.86 -3.73 4.61
C GLU A 38 -22.81 -2.74 5.12
N GLN A 39 -22.28 -1.88 4.23
CA GLN A 39 -21.27 -0.90 4.60
C GLN A 39 -21.80 0.19 5.53
N GLU A 40 -23.07 0.62 5.38
CA GLU A 40 -23.75 1.54 6.28
C GLU A 40 -23.87 0.95 7.69
N LEU A 41 -24.18 -0.35 7.80
CA LEU A 41 -24.18 -1.05 9.09
C LEU A 41 -22.79 -1.11 9.72
N GLN A 42 -21.71 -1.23 8.92
CA GLN A 42 -20.35 -1.14 9.46
C GLN A 42 -20.03 0.26 9.99
N GLY A 43 -20.57 1.31 9.38
CA GLY A 43 -20.53 2.67 9.92
C GLY A 43 -21.24 2.80 11.27
N ALA A 44 -22.41 2.14 11.39
CA ALA A 44 -23.21 2.12 12.62
C ALA A 44 -22.46 1.51 13.83
N ARG A 45 -21.51 0.60 13.60
CA ARG A 45 -20.71 -0.01 14.67
C ARG A 45 -19.84 0.99 15.44
N CYS A 46 -19.61 2.19 14.89
CA CYS A 46 -18.86 3.23 15.56
C CYS A 46 -19.71 3.93 16.64
N MET A 47 -19.41 3.70 17.91
CA MET A 47 -20.11 4.33 19.04
C MET A 47 -19.69 5.79 19.26
N ALA A 48 -18.86 6.38 18.41
CA ALA A 48 -18.33 7.75 18.54
C ALA A 48 -17.82 8.04 19.97
N CYS A 49 -16.95 7.20 20.49
CA CYS A 49 -16.42 7.30 21.85
C CYS A 49 -15.78 8.68 22.10
N GLY A 50 -15.94 9.24 23.30
CA GLY A 50 -15.47 10.58 23.65
C GLY A 50 -13.95 10.76 23.58
N VAL A 51 -13.19 9.66 23.63
CA VAL A 51 -11.73 9.63 23.44
C VAL A 51 -11.40 8.65 22.31
N PRO A 52 -11.44 9.11 21.05
CA PRO A 52 -11.29 8.25 19.90
C PRO A 52 -9.80 7.93 19.62
N PHE A 53 -9.27 6.88 20.22
CA PHE A 53 -7.90 6.42 19.99
C PHE A 53 -7.61 6.11 18.52
N CYS A 54 -8.62 5.73 17.73
CA CYS A 54 -8.50 5.49 16.31
C CYS A 54 -7.87 6.67 15.53
N GLN A 55 -8.02 7.90 16.00
CA GLN A 55 -7.46 9.10 15.36
C GLN A 55 -6.34 9.78 16.16
N SER A 56 -5.81 9.14 17.23
CA SER A 56 -4.84 9.79 18.12
C SER A 56 -3.46 10.00 17.48
N GLY A 57 -2.99 9.05 16.67
CA GLY A 57 -1.68 9.09 16.02
C GLY A 57 -0.49 9.15 16.99
N GLN A 58 -0.70 8.80 18.24
CA GLN A 58 0.30 8.90 19.31
C GLN A 58 1.40 7.87 19.13
N MET A 59 2.66 8.27 19.29
CA MET A 59 3.79 7.33 19.22
C MET A 59 3.93 6.58 20.56
N LEU A 60 3.66 5.28 20.55
CA LEU A 60 3.80 4.38 21.69
C LEU A 60 4.79 3.26 21.34
N MET A 61 5.82 3.07 22.16
CA MET A 61 6.85 2.03 21.96
C MET A 61 7.41 1.98 20.52
N GLY A 62 7.62 3.16 19.91
CA GLY A 62 8.19 3.30 18.57
C GLY A 62 7.23 3.08 17.39
N MET A 63 5.93 2.86 17.66
CA MET A 63 4.89 2.70 16.63
C MET A 63 3.73 3.67 16.89
N ALA A 64 3.06 4.10 15.82
CA ALA A 64 1.87 4.93 15.97
C ALA A 64 0.68 4.10 16.48
N SER A 65 0.00 4.59 17.50
CA SER A 65 -1.31 4.13 17.95
C SER A 65 -2.39 5.02 17.34
N GLY A 66 -3.32 4.44 16.61
CA GLY A 66 -4.30 5.19 15.86
C GLY A 66 -3.74 5.82 14.57
N CYS A 67 -4.57 6.57 13.87
CA CYS A 67 -4.22 7.16 12.58
C CYS A 67 -3.25 8.34 12.73
N PRO A 68 -2.02 8.29 12.18
CA PRO A 68 -1.06 9.40 12.25
C PRO A 68 -1.45 10.63 11.42
N LEU A 69 -2.45 10.51 10.54
CA LEU A 69 -3.05 11.63 9.83
C LEU A 69 -4.19 12.29 10.63
N HIS A 70 -4.51 11.76 11.81
CA HIS A 70 -5.66 12.19 12.63
C HIS A 70 -6.97 12.18 11.84
N ASN A 71 -7.17 11.13 11.05
CA ASN A 71 -8.38 10.96 10.26
C ASN A 71 -9.62 10.96 11.15
N LEU A 72 -10.65 11.69 10.71
CA LEU A 72 -11.88 11.92 11.45
C LEU A 72 -12.83 10.71 11.39
N VAL A 73 -12.32 9.55 11.84
CA VAL A 73 -12.95 8.23 11.69
C VAL A 73 -14.38 8.18 12.25
N PRO A 74 -14.66 8.66 13.48
CA PRO A 74 -16.03 8.64 13.99
C PRO A 74 -17.01 9.46 13.16
N GLU A 75 -16.55 10.60 12.62
CA GLU A 75 -17.41 11.51 11.87
C GLU A 75 -17.82 10.91 10.52
N TRP A 76 -16.89 10.33 9.76
CA TRP A 76 -17.29 9.71 8.49
C TRP A 76 -18.10 8.43 8.68
N ASN A 77 -17.86 7.66 9.77
CA ASN A 77 -18.66 6.49 10.09
C ASN A 77 -20.12 6.87 10.38
N ASP A 78 -20.34 7.97 11.10
CA ASP A 78 -21.66 8.54 11.32
C ASP A 78 -22.34 8.94 10.00
N LEU A 79 -21.59 9.63 9.14
CA LEU A 79 -22.12 10.10 7.86
C LEU A 79 -22.53 8.96 6.93
N ILE A 80 -21.75 7.87 6.83
CA ILE A 80 -22.15 6.72 5.99
C ILE A 80 -23.34 5.97 6.59
N PHE A 81 -23.44 5.85 7.91
CA PHE A 81 -24.61 5.25 8.56
C PHE A 81 -25.91 6.02 8.27
N HIS A 82 -25.82 7.35 8.12
CA HIS A 82 -26.94 8.21 7.74
C HIS A 82 -27.03 8.48 6.24
N GLU A 83 -26.41 7.63 5.41
CA GLU A 83 -26.41 7.71 3.94
C GLU A 83 -25.84 9.00 3.33
N ASN A 84 -25.14 9.81 4.12
CA ASN A 84 -24.52 11.06 3.69
C ASN A 84 -23.13 10.84 3.07
N TRP A 85 -23.09 10.08 2.00
CA TRP A 85 -21.86 9.62 1.35
C TRP A 85 -20.98 10.73 0.77
N GLU A 86 -21.61 11.80 0.27
CA GLU A 86 -20.87 12.94 -0.26
C GLU A 86 -20.15 13.69 0.87
N GLU A 87 -20.84 13.97 1.97
CA GLU A 87 -20.23 14.62 3.14
C GLU A 87 -19.16 13.71 3.78
N ALA A 88 -19.38 12.41 3.80
CA ALA A 88 -18.38 11.45 4.26
C ALA A 88 -17.08 11.55 3.41
N TYR A 89 -17.19 11.71 2.10
CA TYR A 89 -16.04 11.94 1.23
C TYR A 89 -15.33 13.26 1.56
N TYR A 90 -16.05 14.36 1.72
CA TYR A 90 -15.41 15.64 2.07
C TYR A 90 -14.78 15.59 3.46
N ARG A 91 -15.41 14.89 4.41
CA ARG A 91 -14.85 14.70 5.74
C ARG A 91 -13.56 13.87 5.71
N LEU A 92 -13.52 12.78 4.94
CA LEU A 92 -12.34 11.96 4.74
C LEU A 92 -11.21 12.76 4.07
N LYS A 93 -11.53 13.51 3.02
CA LYS A 93 -10.56 14.32 2.27
C LYS A 93 -9.98 15.50 3.06
N LYS A 94 -10.55 15.86 4.21
CA LYS A 94 -10.05 16.94 5.06
C LYS A 94 -8.67 16.65 5.62
N THR A 95 -8.42 15.40 5.98
CA THR A 95 -7.16 14.94 6.59
C THR A 95 -6.38 13.95 5.71
N ASN A 96 -7.03 13.24 4.81
CA ASN A 96 -6.38 12.25 3.93
C ASN A 96 -6.32 12.73 2.48
N ASN A 97 -5.11 12.88 1.97
CA ASN A 97 -4.88 13.25 0.56
C ASN A 97 -5.24 12.12 -0.41
N PHE A 98 -5.03 10.86 0.00
CA PHE A 98 -5.07 9.69 -0.88
C PHE A 98 -5.83 8.50 -0.29
N PRO A 99 -7.13 8.64 -0.02
CA PRO A 99 -7.94 7.51 0.44
C PRO A 99 -7.92 6.33 -0.54
N GLU A 100 -7.74 6.60 -1.84
CA GLU A 100 -7.57 5.59 -2.88
C GLU A 100 -6.44 4.59 -2.57
N PHE A 101 -5.36 5.07 -1.95
CA PHE A 101 -4.19 4.26 -1.63
C PHE A 101 -4.26 3.71 -0.22
N THR A 102 -4.57 4.56 0.76
CA THR A 102 -4.58 4.16 2.17
C THR A 102 -5.65 3.12 2.47
N SER A 103 -6.83 3.20 1.88
CA SER A 103 -7.89 2.20 2.03
C SER A 103 -7.52 0.80 1.48
N ARG A 104 -6.46 0.72 0.66
CA ARG A 104 -5.95 -0.54 0.10
C ARG A 104 -4.74 -1.06 0.86
N VAL A 105 -3.76 -0.19 1.15
CA VAL A 105 -2.44 -0.62 1.62
C VAL A 105 -2.11 -0.25 3.06
N CYS A 106 -2.91 0.59 3.73
CA CYS A 106 -2.69 0.93 5.13
C CYS A 106 -2.88 -0.31 6.03
N PRO A 107 -2.02 -0.51 7.04
CA PRO A 107 -2.17 -1.62 7.98
C PRO A 107 -3.35 -1.45 8.96
N ALA A 108 -4.13 -0.35 8.84
CA ALA A 108 -5.29 -0.03 9.67
C ALA A 108 -4.96 0.23 11.15
N LEU A 109 -4.01 1.13 11.41
CA LEU A 109 -3.65 1.56 12.76
C LEU A 109 -4.87 2.08 13.56
N CYS A 110 -5.85 2.67 12.88
CA CYS A 110 -7.11 3.12 13.47
C CYS A 110 -7.93 1.94 14.03
N GLU A 111 -7.98 0.81 13.35
CA GLU A 111 -8.67 -0.39 13.82
C GLU A 111 -7.95 -1.04 14.99
N ALA A 112 -6.61 -1.12 14.93
CA ALA A 112 -5.79 -1.67 16.00
C ALA A 112 -5.92 -0.90 17.33
N ALA A 113 -6.26 0.38 17.26
CA ALA A 113 -6.48 1.27 18.42
C ALA A 113 -7.96 1.57 18.69
N CYS A 114 -8.89 0.93 17.98
CA CYS A 114 -10.31 1.14 18.18
C CYS A 114 -10.74 0.66 19.57
N THR A 115 -11.48 1.50 20.32
CA THR A 115 -11.97 1.17 21.66
C THR A 115 -12.94 -0.02 21.66
N CYS A 116 -13.73 -0.22 20.58
CA CYS A 116 -14.57 -1.42 20.44
C CYS A 116 -13.74 -2.71 20.48
N GLY A 117 -12.50 -2.67 20.04
CA GLY A 117 -11.57 -3.81 20.07
C GLY A 117 -11.13 -4.28 21.46
N LEU A 118 -11.53 -3.59 22.54
CA LEU A 118 -11.27 -4.00 23.93
C LEU A 118 -12.23 -5.12 24.39
N ASN A 119 -13.46 -5.10 23.90
CA ASN A 119 -14.52 -6.00 24.36
C ASN A 119 -15.10 -6.86 23.21
N GLY A 120 -14.56 -6.74 22.01
CA GLY A 120 -15.04 -7.43 20.84
C GLY A 120 -14.21 -7.06 19.62
N GLU A 121 -14.85 -6.95 18.45
CA GLU A 121 -14.16 -6.61 17.22
C GLU A 121 -14.18 -5.10 16.94
N ALA A 122 -13.05 -4.58 16.48
CA ALA A 122 -12.90 -3.19 16.05
C ALA A 122 -13.87 -2.84 14.90
N VAL A 123 -14.13 -1.55 14.71
CA VAL A 123 -14.88 -1.06 13.53
C VAL A 123 -14.05 -1.25 12.27
N SER A 124 -14.65 -1.70 11.16
CA SER A 124 -14.01 -1.91 9.85
C SER A 124 -13.69 -0.58 9.15
N SER A 125 -12.91 0.27 9.81
CA SER A 125 -12.65 1.65 9.36
C SER A 125 -11.97 1.73 8.00
N LYS A 126 -11.09 0.78 7.68
CA LYS A 126 -10.41 0.70 6.39
C LYS A 126 -11.36 0.31 5.25
N ALA A 127 -12.30 -0.59 5.50
CA ALA A 127 -13.35 -0.93 4.53
C ALA A 127 -14.31 0.24 4.32
N ASN A 128 -14.65 0.96 5.39
CA ASN A 128 -15.46 2.19 5.31
C ASN A 128 -14.76 3.26 4.46
N GLU A 129 -13.48 3.50 4.69
CA GLU A 129 -12.66 4.42 3.90
C GLU A 129 -12.64 4.04 2.40
N TYR A 130 -12.48 2.73 2.10
CA TYR A 130 -12.53 2.22 0.74
C TYR A 130 -13.87 2.50 0.07
N SER A 131 -14.97 2.21 0.75
CA SER A 131 -16.31 2.40 0.20
C SER A 131 -16.63 3.88 -0.01
N ILE A 132 -16.20 4.76 0.89
CA ILE A 132 -16.36 6.21 0.72
C ILE A 132 -15.67 6.68 -0.56
N ILE A 133 -14.40 6.33 -0.75
CA ILE A 133 -13.64 6.84 -1.90
C ILE A 133 -14.11 6.23 -3.23
N GLU A 134 -14.41 4.93 -3.28
CA GLU A 134 -14.90 4.31 -4.51
C GLU A 134 -16.30 4.83 -4.88
N ASN A 135 -17.18 5.01 -3.89
CA ASN A 135 -18.47 5.66 -4.12
C ASN A 135 -18.31 7.09 -4.64
N ALA A 136 -17.34 7.85 -4.11
CA ALA A 136 -17.08 9.22 -4.54
C ALA A 136 -16.65 9.29 -6.01
N TYR A 137 -15.81 8.38 -6.49
CA TYR A 137 -15.48 8.25 -7.92
C TYR A 137 -16.70 7.84 -8.75
N LYS A 138 -17.45 6.82 -8.30
CA LYS A 138 -18.65 6.32 -9.01
C LYS A 138 -19.74 7.38 -9.15
N LYS A 139 -19.91 8.23 -8.14
CA LYS A 139 -20.93 9.29 -8.12
C LYS A 139 -20.44 10.64 -8.67
N GLY A 140 -19.14 10.76 -9.02
CA GLY A 140 -18.57 11.99 -9.54
C GLY A 140 -18.27 13.07 -8.49
N TYR A 141 -18.19 12.72 -7.20
CA TYR A 141 -17.77 13.67 -6.15
C TYR A 141 -16.25 13.88 -6.17
N ALA A 142 -15.49 12.82 -6.54
CA ALA A 142 -14.03 12.85 -6.65
C ALA A 142 -13.62 13.44 -8.01
N THR A 143 -13.76 14.75 -8.16
CA THR A 143 -13.38 15.51 -9.35
C THR A 143 -12.29 16.51 -9.03
N ALA A 144 -11.61 17.02 -10.06
CA ALA A 144 -10.63 18.09 -9.94
C ALA A 144 -11.28 19.37 -9.41
N LYS A 145 -10.56 20.03 -8.49
CA LYS A 145 -10.93 21.33 -7.92
C LYS A 145 -9.81 22.35 -8.15
N PRO A 146 -9.69 22.91 -9.37
CA PRO A 146 -8.65 23.86 -9.70
C PRO A 146 -8.68 25.08 -8.77
N VAL A 147 -7.51 25.53 -8.35
CA VAL A 147 -7.35 26.65 -7.45
C VAL A 147 -7.68 27.97 -8.18
N LYS A 148 -8.62 28.74 -7.65
CA LYS A 148 -9.08 30.00 -8.25
C LYS A 148 -8.03 31.13 -8.20
N VAL A 149 -7.23 31.15 -7.12
CA VAL A 149 -6.24 32.21 -6.90
C VAL A 149 -4.87 31.60 -6.73
N ARG A 150 -3.92 32.03 -7.56
CA ARG A 150 -2.52 31.59 -7.48
C ARG A 150 -1.67 32.63 -6.74
N THR A 151 -0.75 32.12 -5.91
CA THR A 151 0.14 32.96 -5.09
C THR A 151 1.31 33.57 -5.88
N GLY A 152 1.51 33.15 -7.13
CA GLY A 152 2.70 33.48 -7.92
C GLY A 152 3.96 32.71 -7.52
N LYS A 153 3.94 31.94 -6.43
CA LYS A 153 5.09 31.14 -5.97
C LYS A 153 5.19 29.81 -6.72
N LYS A 154 6.41 29.46 -7.11
CA LYS A 154 6.74 28.22 -7.82
C LYS A 154 7.48 27.27 -6.88
N VAL A 155 7.01 26.03 -6.77
CA VAL A 155 7.63 25.00 -5.92
C VAL A 155 8.01 23.79 -6.77
N ALA A 156 9.26 23.35 -6.68
CA ALA A 156 9.74 22.11 -7.24
C ALA A 156 9.65 21.00 -6.18
N ILE A 157 9.16 19.84 -6.56
CA ILE A 157 9.19 18.63 -5.73
C ILE A 157 10.01 17.58 -6.45
N VAL A 158 10.98 17.00 -5.75
CA VAL A 158 11.87 15.96 -6.30
C VAL A 158 11.43 14.60 -5.76
N GLY A 159 10.84 13.79 -6.61
CA GLY A 159 10.27 12.49 -6.32
C GLY A 159 8.74 12.50 -6.26
N SER A 160 8.12 11.52 -6.91
CA SER A 160 6.67 11.35 -7.03
C SER A 160 6.11 10.20 -6.16
N GLY A 161 6.87 9.77 -5.16
CA GLY A 161 6.35 8.83 -4.15
C GLY A 161 5.24 9.45 -3.29
N PRO A 162 4.65 8.71 -2.33
CA PRO A 162 3.54 9.18 -1.51
C PRO A 162 3.78 10.55 -0.87
N SER A 163 4.99 10.78 -0.34
CA SER A 163 5.36 12.06 0.30
C SER A 163 5.39 13.22 -0.70
N GLY A 164 5.94 12.98 -1.90
CA GLY A 164 6.00 13.99 -2.95
C GLY A 164 4.63 14.35 -3.49
N LEU A 165 3.78 13.34 -3.70
CA LEU A 165 2.39 13.56 -4.12
C LEU A 165 1.58 14.32 -3.05
N ALA A 166 1.76 13.98 -1.76
CA ALA A 166 1.08 14.67 -0.67
C ALA A 166 1.52 16.14 -0.56
N ALA A 167 2.82 16.40 -0.65
CA ALA A 167 3.35 17.76 -0.68
C ALA A 167 2.81 18.54 -1.90
N ALA A 168 2.73 17.90 -3.07
CA ALA A 168 2.19 18.50 -4.30
C ALA A 168 0.72 18.88 -4.14
N ASP A 169 -0.12 17.96 -3.67
CA ASP A 169 -1.55 18.19 -3.44
C ASP A 169 -1.76 19.35 -2.46
N MET A 170 -1.09 19.32 -1.30
CA MET A 170 -1.25 20.34 -0.26
C MET A 170 -0.73 21.73 -0.69
N LEU A 171 0.37 21.80 -1.38
CA LEU A 171 0.93 23.07 -1.86
C LEU A 171 0.12 23.66 -3.00
N ASN A 172 -0.37 22.81 -3.92
CA ASN A 172 -1.26 23.23 -4.99
C ASN A 172 -2.56 23.82 -4.45
N ARG A 173 -3.21 23.14 -3.49
CA ARG A 173 -4.44 23.63 -2.82
C ARG A 173 -4.24 24.99 -2.14
N ARG A 174 -3.02 25.31 -1.71
CA ARG A 174 -2.66 26.64 -1.16
C ARG A 174 -2.37 27.69 -2.22
N GLY A 175 -2.53 27.35 -3.51
CA GLY A 175 -2.38 28.28 -4.61
C GLY A 175 -0.96 28.37 -5.19
N HIS A 176 -0.01 27.55 -4.74
CA HIS A 176 1.33 27.53 -5.33
C HIS A 176 1.32 26.81 -6.68
N SER A 177 2.20 27.23 -7.60
CA SER A 177 2.45 26.51 -8.85
C SER A 177 3.45 25.40 -8.58
N VAL A 178 3.00 24.15 -8.67
CA VAL A 178 3.81 22.98 -8.29
C VAL A 178 4.27 22.21 -9.52
N THR A 179 5.56 21.85 -9.55
CA THR A 179 6.14 20.91 -10.53
C THR A 179 6.81 19.76 -9.80
N VAL A 180 6.40 18.54 -10.09
CA VAL A 180 6.97 17.31 -9.55
C VAL A 180 7.90 16.68 -10.57
N PHE A 181 9.16 16.44 -10.18
CA PHE A 181 10.15 15.76 -11.01
C PHE A 181 10.30 14.31 -10.57
N GLU A 182 10.13 13.39 -11.52
CA GLU A 182 10.25 11.94 -11.27
C GLU A 182 11.31 11.34 -12.21
N ARG A 183 12.22 10.55 -11.66
CA ARG A 183 13.28 9.88 -12.46
C ARG A 183 12.77 8.67 -13.23
N GLU A 184 11.71 8.03 -12.77
CA GLU A 184 11.10 6.88 -13.43
C GLU A 184 10.22 7.31 -14.60
N ASP A 185 9.81 6.34 -15.39
CA ASP A 185 8.95 6.49 -16.56
C ASP A 185 7.46 6.73 -16.21
N LYS A 186 7.08 6.54 -14.94
CA LYS A 186 5.72 6.79 -14.44
C LYS A 186 5.73 7.34 -13.02
N ILE A 187 4.68 8.09 -12.69
CA ILE A 187 4.45 8.68 -11.37
C ILE A 187 4.01 7.62 -10.36
N GLY A 188 4.39 7.80 -9.08
CA GLY A 188 3.89 7.02 -7.96
C GLY A 188 4.97 6.38 -7.07
N GLY A 189 6.25 6.40 -7.48
CA GLY A 189 7.34 5.82 -6.70
C GLY A 189 7.06 4.37 -6.29
N LEU A 190 7.17 4.04 -5.00
CA LEU A 190 6.91 2.68 -4.51
C LEU A 190 5.43 2.26 -4.55
N LEU A 191 4.47 3.19 -4.57
CA LEU A 191 3.06 2.84 -4.84
C LEU A 191 2.92 2.13 -6.19
N ARG A 192 3.68 2.59 -7.19
CA ARG A 192 3.68 2.00 -8.52
C ARG A 192 4.59 0.78 -8.65
N TYR A 193 5.83 0.89 -8.18
CA TYR A 193 6.88 -0.08 -8.48
C TYR A 193 7.33 -0.95 -7.31
N GLY A 194 6.86 -0.67 -6.09
CA GLY A 194 7.13 -1.48 -4.90
C GLY A 194 5.94 -2.33 -4.48
N ILE A 195 4.73 -1.79 -4.59
CA ILE A 195 3.50 -2.51 -4.23
C ILE A 195 3.02 -3.34 -5.43
N PRO A 196 2.73 -4.64 -5.28
CA PRO A 196 2.21 -5.48 -6.37
C PRO A 196 0.84 -5.01 -6.86
N ASN A 197 0.52 -5.33 -8.13
CA ASN A 197 -0.75 -4.90 -8.73
C ASN A 197 -1.97 -5.47 -8.01
N MET A 198 -1.93 -6.73 -7.56
CA MET A 198 -3.03 -7.36 -6.82
C MET A 198 -3.31 -6.73 -5.44
N LYS A 199 -2.43 -5.89 -4.92
CA LYS A 199 -2.61 -5.14 -3.67
C LYS A 199 -3.04 -3.69 -3.91
N LEU A 200 -2.58 -3.10 -5.02
CA LEU A 200 -2.95 -1.76 -5.49
C LEU A 200 -2.85 -1.72 -7.01
N GLU A 201 -3.98 -1.80 -7.70
CA GLU A 201 -4.01 -1.68 -9.15
C GLU A 201 -3.56 -0.29 -9.61
N LYS A 202 -2.71 -0.24 -10.64
CA LYS A 202 -2.03 0.99 -11.04
C LYS A 202 -2.97 2.00 -11.69
N GLN A 203 -4.11 1.57 -12.19
CA GLN A 203 -5.17 2.45 -12.69
C GLN A 203 -5.68 3.41 -11.60
N PHE A 204 -5.69 3.01 -10.32
CA PHE A 204 -6.11 3.90 -9.22
C PHE A 204 -5.09 5.01 -8.95
N ILE A 205 -3.81 4.74 -9.24
CA ILE A 205 -2.78 5.80 -9.23
C ILE A 205 -3.01 6.74 -10.41
N ASP A 206 -3.21 6.20 -11.60
CA ASP A 206 -3.37 7.00 -12.82
C ASP A 206 -4.60 7.91 -12.74
N ARG A 207 -5.77 7.41 -12.26
CA ARG A 207 -6.97 8.24 -12.09
C ARG A 207 -6.76 9.40 -11.09
N LYS A 208 -5.97 9.17 -10.02
CA LYS A 208 -5.65 10.24 -9.07
C LYS A 208 -4.68 11.26 -9.65
N ILE A 209 -3.68 10.81 -10.39
CA ILE A 209 -2.72 11.71 -11.07
C ILE A 209 -3.44 12.59 -12.09
N ALA A 210 -4.39 12.04 -12.86
CA ALA A 210 -5.19 12.82 -13.80
C ALA A 210 -5.93 13.98 -13.10
N ILE A 211 -6.57 13.72 -11.95
CA ILE A 211 -7.21 14.78 -11.14
C ILE A 211 -6.17 15.84 -10.72
N MET A 212 -4.98 15.43 -10.27
CA MET A 212 -3.93 16.35 -9.83
C MET A 212 -3.40 17.21 -10.99
N GLU A 213 -3.33 16.65 -12.21
CA GLU A 213 -2.96 17.38 -13.43
C GLU A 213 -4.02 18.42 -13.81
N GLU A 214 -5.30 18.04 -13.79
CA GLU A 214 -6.43 18.94 -14.01
C GLU A 214 -6.48 20.06 -12.96
N GLU A 215 -6.05 19.80 -11.73
CA GLU A 215 -5.90 20.82 -10.66
C GLU A 215 -4.70 21.75 -10.90
N GLY A 216 -3.87 21.48 -11.92
CA GLY A 216 -2.75 22.33 -12.35
C GLY A 216 -1.38 21.96 -11.79
N ILE A 217 -1.21 20.74 -11.24
CA ILE A 217 0.09 20.20 -10.88
C ILE A 217 0.79 19.70 -12.16
N ARG A 218 2.03 20.12 -12.38
CA ARG A 218 2.84 19.66 -13.49
C ARG A 218 3.73 18.50 -13.08
N PHE A 219 3.70 17.40 -13.84
CA PHE A 219 4.61 16.27 -13.69
C PHE A 219 5.66 16.23 -14.81
N VAL A 220 6.91 15.97 -14.45
CA VAL A 220 8.04 15.79 -15.37
C VAL A 220 8.67 14.44 -15.05
N ILE A 221 8.35 13.45 -15.87
CA ILE A 221 8.86 12.08 -15.76
C ILE A 221 10.17 11.90 -16.51
N GLY A 222 10.92 10.83 -16.21
CA GLY A 222 12.21 10.52 -16.84
C GLY A 222 13.28 11.56 -16.55
N CYS A 223 13.14 12.34 -15.45
CA CYS A 223 14.05 13.43 -15.10
C CYS A 223 14.69 13.17 -13.72
N ASN A 224 15.92 12.70 -13.72
CA ASN A 224 16.70 12.46 -12.50
C ASN A 224 17.46 13.74 -12.10
N ILE A 225 16.99 14.39 -11.04
CA ILE A 225 17.65 15.59 -10.51
C ILE A 225 19.02 15.23 -9.93
N GLY A 226 20.02 15.98 -10.33
CA GLY A 226 21.44 15.72 -10.03
C GLY A 226 22.17 15.01 -11.17
N LYS A 227 21.45 14.30 -12.06
CA LYS A 227 22.02 13.66 -13.25
C LYS A 227 21.58 14.36 -14.54
N ASP A 228 20.27 14.37 -14.81
CA ASP A 228 19.73 14.91 -16.07
C ASP A 228 19.48 16.43 -15.97
N LYS A 229 19.13 16.91 -14.80
CA LYS A 229 18.96 18.32 -14.47
C LYS A 229 19.73 18.66 -13.19
N LYS A 230 20.59 19.68 -13.23
CA LYS A 230 21.38 20.12 -12.07
C LYS A 230 20.49 20.66 -10.96
N ALA A 231 20.73 20.28 -9.71
CA ALA A 231 19.98 20.77 -8.56
C ALA A 231 20.04 22.33 -8.45
N ALA A 232 21.18 22.93 -8.75
CA ALA A 232 21.32 24.38 -8.77
C ALA A 232 20.40 25.10 -9.76
N THR A 233 19.95 24.40 -10.82
CA THR A 233 18.98 24.95 -11.77
C THR A 233 17.60 25.09 -11.13
N LEU A 234 17.21 24.13 -10.29
CA LEU A 234 15.92 24.20 -9.56
C LEU A 234 15.88 25.42 -8.62
N LEU A 235 16.99 25.74 -7.95
CA LEU A 235 17.09 26.88 -7.05
C LEU A 235 16.97 28.22 -7.78
N LYS A 236 17.23 28.26 -9.11
CA LYS A 236 17.06 29.45 -9.94
C LYS A 236 15.66 29.58 -10.52
N GLU A 237 15.02 28.43 -10.84
CA GLU A 237 13.73 28.38 -11.53
C GLU A 237 12.54 28.41 -10.57
N PHE A 238 12.74 28.02 -9.30
CA PHE A 238 11.70 27.84 -8.30
C PHE A 238 12.01 28.62 -7.01
N ASP A 239 10.97 29.13 -6.37
CA ASP A 239 11.10 29.82 -5.07
C ASP A 239 11.50 28.86 -3.95
N ARG A 240 11.07 27.61 -4.01
CA ARG A 240 11.40 26.55 -3.03
C ARG A 240 11.53 25.18 -3.71
N VAL A 241 12.32 24.32 -3.09
CA VAL A 241 12.50 22.92 -3.50
C VAL A 241 12.20 22.01 -2.32
N VAL A 242 11.39 20.99 -2.54
CA VAL A 242 11.06 19.95 -1.55
C VAL A 242 11.66 18.63 -2.02
N LEU A 243 12.48 18.00 -1.18
CA LEU A 243 13.13 16.73 -1.48
C LEU A 243 12.29 15.59 -0.93
N CYS A 244 11.71 14.80 -1.82
CA CYS A 244 10.89 13.62 -1.53
C CYS A 244 11.43 12.37 -2.25
N CYS A 245 12.76 12.23 -2.27
CA CYS A 245 13.49 11.25 -3.08
C CYS A 245 13.32 9.79 -2.62
N GLY A 246 12.77 9.56 -1.44
CA GLY A 246 12.67 8.23 -0.83
C GLY A 246 14.04 7.65 -0.46
N ALA A 247 14.09 6.34 -0.19
CA ALA A 247 15.31 5.58 0.09
C ALA A 247 15.51 4.52 -0.99
N SER A 248 16.48 4.71 -1.88
CA SER A 248 16.72 3.84 -3.04
C SER A 248 17.86 2.87 -2.86
N ASN A 249 18.75 3.10 -1.88
CA ASN A 249 19.80 2.15 -1.57
C ASN A 249 19.22 1.02 -0.71
N PRO A 250 19.15 -0.21 -1.25
CA PRO A 250 18.64 -1.34 -0.48
C PRO A 250 19.63 -1.71 0.62
N ARG A 251 19.10 -2.21 1.73
CA ARG A 251 19.92 -2.94 2.69
C ARG A 251 20.31 -4.25 2.05
N ASP A 252 21.59 -4.55 2.01
CA ASP A 252 22.09 -5.79 1.43
C ASP A 252 22.64 -6.72 2.49
N ILE A 253 22.51 -8.03 2.25
CA ILE A 253 23.07 -9.06 3.10
C ILE A 253 24.55 -9.24 2.75
N LYS A 254 25.43 -9.09 3.75
CA LYS A 254 26.88 -9.19 3.57
C LYS A 254 27.34 -10.60 3.90
N VAL A 255 27.15 -11.52 2.97
CA VAL A 255 27.58 -12.93 3.13
C VAL A 255 28.33 -13.39 1.87
N PRO A 256 29.23 -14.42 1.99
CA PRO A 256 29.90 -15.00 0.82
C PRO A 256 28.91 -15.46 -0.24
N GLY A 257 29.25 -15.26 -1.51
CA GLY A 257 28.44 -15.68 -2.65
C GLY A 257 27.24 -14.76 -2.97
N ARG A 258 27.12 -13.60 -2.33
CA ARG A 258 26.03 -12.62 -2.59
C ARG A 258 25.98 -12.17 -4.05
N GLU A 259 27.10 -12.18 -4.73
CA GLU A 259 27.25 -11.79 -6.13
C GLU A 259 26.76 -12.86 -7.13
N ALA A 260 26.30 -14.03 -6.67
CA ALA A 260 25.80 -15.08 -7.53
C ALA A 260 24.55 -14.63 -8.32
N GLU A 261 24.42 -15.11 -9.54
CA GLU A 261 23.21 -14.89 -10.34
C GLU A 261 21.97 -15.48 -9.67
N GLY A 262 20.83 -14.86 -9.90
CA GLY A 262 19.54 -15.30 -9.33
C GLY A 262 19.22 -14.71 -7.96
N ILE A 263 20.08 -13.85 -7.42
CA ILE A 263 19.86 -13.13 -6.16
C ILE A 263 19.50 -11.68 -6.48
N TYR A 264 18.26 -11.31 -6.23
CA TYR A 264 17.69 -10.01 -6.58
C TYR A 264 17.22 -9.25 -5.34
N PHE A 265 17.21 -7.92 -5.42
CA PHE A 265 16.50 -7.12 -4.44
C PHE A 265 14.99 -7.22 -4.66
N ALA A 266 14.22 -7.23 -3.57
CA ALA A 266 12.76 -7.34 -3.60
C ALA A 266 12.11 -6.28 -4.52
N VAL A 267 12.56 -5.03 -4.42
CA VAL A 267 12.02 -3.94 -5.25
C VAL A 267 12.29 -4.15 -6.73
N ASP A 268 13.46 -4.70 -7.11
CA ASP A 268 13.77 -4.99 -8.52
C ASP A 268 12.88 -6.10 -9.06
N PHE A 269 12.64 -7.15 -8.27
CA PHE A 269 11.71 -8.23 -8.60
C PHE A 269 10.29 -7.72 -8.82
N LEU A 270 9.75 -6.97 -7.85
CA LEU A 270 8.40 -6.40 -7.90
C LEU A 270 8.23 -5.37 -9.03
N LYS A 271 9.24 -4.49 -9.21
CA LYS A 271 9.27 -3.49 -10.28
C LYS A 271 9.29 -4.13 -11.66
N SER A 272 10.12 -5.17 -11.86
CA SER A 272 10.22 -5.86 -13.14
C SER A 272 8.88 -6.51 -13.52
N THR A 273 8.20 -7.13 -12.56
CA THR A 273 6.86 -7.71 -12.74
C THR A 273 5.83 -6.64 -13.10
N THR A 274 5.79 -5.54 -12.35
CA THR A 274 4.84 -4.45 -12.63
C THR A 274 5.05 -3.85 -14.02
N LYS A 275 6.32 -3.58 -14.40
CA LYS A 275 6.62 -3.05 -15.73
C LYS A 275 6.21 -4.02 -16.86
N ALA A 276 6.42 -5.32 -16.67
CA ALA A 276 6.02 -6.33 -17.65
C ALA A 276 4.49 -6.43 -17.80
N LEU A 277 3.76 -6.43 -16.69
CA LEU A 277 2.29 -6.44 -16.68
C LEU A 277 1.72 -5.26 -17.46
N TRP A 278 2.15 -4.05 -17.12
CA TRP A 278 1.61 -2.82 -17.71
C TRP A 278 2.07 -2.56 -19.13
N LYS A 279 3.22 -3.09 -19.56
CA LYS A 279 3.65 -3.05 -20.95
C LYS A 279 2.73 -3.86 -21.87
N ASN A 280 2.14 -4.93 -21.34
CA ASN A 280 1.26 -5.85 -22.08
C ASN A 280 -0.23 -5.68 -21.70
N ALA A 281 -0.56 -4.68 -20.89
CA ALA A 281 -1.93 -4.43 -20.43
C ALA A 281 -2.85 -4.09 -21.59
N LYS A 282 -4.05 -4.70 -21.60
CA LYS A 282 -5.12 -4.37 -22.53
C LYS A 282 -6.31 -3.88 -21.71
N GLN A 283 -6.81 -2.69 -22.05
CA GLN A 283 -7.99 -2.14 -21.42
C GLN A 283 -9.25 -2.76 -22.05
N ASN A 284 -10.16 -3.20 -21.20
CA ASN A 284 -11.47 -3.72 -21.58
C ASN A 284 -12.50 -2.60 -21.71
N ALA A 285 -13.64 -2.89 -22.32
CA ALA A 285 -14.72 -1.91 -22.52
C ALA A 285 -15.31 -1.37 -21.19
N ASP A 286 -15.21 -2.12 -20.10
CA ASP A 286 -15.65 -1.74 -18.75
C ASP A 286 -14.61 -0.93 -17.96
N GLY A 287 -13.47 -0.61 -18.59
CA GLY A 287 -12.38 0.13 -17.98
C GLY A 287 -11.39 -0.72 -17.15
N THR A 288 -11.65 -2.01 -17.00
CA THR A 288 -10.71 -2.94 -16.35
C THR A 288 -9.54 -3.28 -17.28
N TYR A 289 -8.50 -3.92 -16.75
CA TYR A 289 -7.33 -4.31 -17.53
C TYR A 289 -7.08 -5.81 -17.49
N ASP A 290 -6.78 -6.39 -18.63
CA ASP A 290 -6.19 -7.72 -18.72
C ASP A 290 -4.68 -7.60 -18.62
N LEU A 291 -4.13 -8.21 -17.55
CA LEU A 291 -2.72 -8.13 -17.19
C LEU A 291 -2.08 -9.51 -17.37
N ASN A 292 -1.20 -9.61 -18.36
CA ASN A 292 -0.52 -10.85 -18.68
C ASN A 292 1.00 -10.66 -18.68
N LEU A 293 1.72 -11.59 -18.08
CA LEU A 293 3.17 -11.65 -18.14
C LEU A 293 3.62 -12.34 -19.45
N LYS A 294 4.61 -11.73 -20.07
CA LYS A 294 5.30 -12.34 -21.23
C LYS A 294 6.68 -12.79 -20.82
N ASP A 295 6.97 -14.07 -21.00
CA ASP A 295 8.26 -14.66 -20.63
C ASP A 295 9.45 -13.87 -21.25
N GLY A 296 10.54 -13.78 -20.48
CA GLY A 296 11.75 -13.05 -20.89
C GLY A 296 11.72 -11.52 -20.68
N THR A 297 10.60 -10.94 -20.18
CA THR A 297 10.49 -9.50 -19.99
C THR A 297 10.60 -9.06 -18.53
N TYR A 298 10.73 -10.01 -17.58
CA TYR A 298 10.77 -9.77 -16.14
C TYR A 298 11.62 -10.81 -15.41
N ILE A 299 11.95 -10.57 -14.14
CA ILE A 299 12.60 -11.54 -13.27
C ILE A 299 11.58 -12.62 -12.92
N SER A 300 11.66 -13.78 -13.57
CA SER A 300 10.64 -14.83 -13.48
C SER A 300 10.93 -15.84 -12.37
N ALA A 301 9.92 -16.12 -11.55
CA ALA A 301 9.90 -17.22 -10.58
C ALA A 301 9.27 -18.51 -11.13
N LYS A 302 8.81 -18.51 -12.39
CA LYS A 302 8.09 -19.63 -13.00
C LYS A 302 8.90 -20.94 -12.97
N GLY A 303 8.33 -21.97 -12.34
CA GLY A 303 8.97 -23.29 -12.22
C GLY A 303 10.22 -23.34 -11.34
N LYS A 304 10.54 -22.26 -10.59
CA LYS A 304 11.73 -22.17 -9.74
C LYS A 304 11.37 -22.41 -8.27
N ASN A 305 12.36 -22.87 -7.51
CA ASN A 305 12.35 -22.82 -6.06
C ASN A 305 12.77 -21.42 -5.65
N VAL A 306 11.91 -20.71 -4.95
CA VAL A 306 12.13 -19.31 -4.56
C VAL A 306 12.38 -19.23 -3.07
N MET A 307 13.38 -18.44 -2.70
CA MET A 307 13.63 -18.08 -1.33
C MET A 307 13.50 -16.58 -1.16
N VAL A 308 12.67 -16.17 -0.22
CA VAL A 308 12.47 -14.77 0.18
C VAL A 308 13.19 -14.56 1.52
N ILE A 309 14.14 -13.64 1.57
CA ILE A 309 14.88 -13.30 2.79
C ILE A 309 14.28 -12.06 3.41
N GLY A 310 13.61 -12.23 4.54
CA GLY A 310 12.90 -11.21 5.30
C GLY A 310 11.41 -11.48 5.45
N GLY A 311 10.90 -11.34 6.69
CA GLY A 311 9.52 -11.66 7.08
C GLY A 311 8.52 -10.51 7.01
N GLY A 312 8.95 -9.30 6.60
CA GLY A 312 8.07 -8.12 6.54
C GLY A 312 7.10 -8.10 5.35
N ASP A 313 6.30 -7.04 5.26
CA ASP A 313 5.26 -6.86 4.21
C ASP A 313 5.82 -6.99 2.78
N THR A 314 7.01 -6.43 2.53
CA THR A 314 7.68 -6.57 1.23
C THR A 314 8.03 -8.03 0.92
N GLY A 315 8.43 -8.80 1.94
CA GLY A 315 8.66 -10.25 1.80
C GLY A 315 7.37 -10.98 1.43
N ASN A 316 6.27 -10.69 2.10
CA ASN A 316 4.95 -11.22 1.73
C ASN A 316 4.55 -10.87 0.30
N ASP A 317 4.80 -9.63 -0.13
CA ASP A 317 4.54 -9.18 -1.50
C ASP A 317 5.38 -9.98 -2.53
N CYS A 318 6.62 -10.33 -2.19
CA CYS A 318 7.46 -11.22 -3.02
C CYS A 318 6.93 -12.67 -3.04
N VAL A 319 6.44 -13.19 -1.91
CA VAL A 319 5.80 -14.51 -1.86
C VAL A 319 4.58 -14.54 -2.78
N GLY A 320 3.62 -13.64 -2.60
CA GLY A 320 2.40 -13.57 -3.41
C GLY A 320 2.66 -13.35 -4.91
N THR A 321 3.70 -12.56 -5.25
CA THR A 321 4.13 -12.37 -6.64
C THR A 321 4.74 -13.66 -7.21
N SER A 322 5.56 -14.37 -6.44
CA SER A 322 6.15 -15.64 -6.85
C SER A 322 5.10 -16.73 -7.08
N MET A 323 4.04 -16.76 -6.26
CA MET A 323 2.89 -17.66 -6.45
C MET A 323 2.23 -17.41 -7.81
N ARG A 324 1.96 -16.15 -8.16
CA ARG A 324 1.36 -15.78 -9.46
C ARG A 324 2.27 -16.02 -10.66
N HIS A 325 3.57 -16.05 -10.46
CA HIS A 325 4.52 -16.49 -11.51
C HIS A 325 4.50 -18.02 -11.72
N GLY A 326 3.89 -18.80 -10.83
CA GLY A 326 3.92 -20.26 -10.87
C GLY A 326 5.25 -20.83 -10.36
N ALA A 327 5.73 -20.35 -9.22
CA ALA A 327 6.88 -20.90 -8.52
C ALA A 327 6.65 -22.37 -8.16
N LYS A 328 7.69 -23.21 -8.23
CA LYS A 328 7.64 -24.63 -7.84
C LYS A 328 7.55 -24.79 -6.32
N SER A 329 8.24 -23.94 -5.58
CA SER A 329 8.17 -23.81 -4.13
C SER A 329 8.54 -22.39 -3.71
N VAL A 330 8.05 -21.96 -2.55
CA VAL A 330 8.43 -20.69 -1.95
C VAL A 330 8.76 -20.91 -0.47
N LEU A 331 9.90 -20.39 -0.04
CA LEU A 331 10.36 -20.36 1.34
C LEU A 331 10.62 -18.92 1.75
N GLN A 332 10.15 -18.51 2.93
CA GLN A 332 10.40 -17.17 3.47
C GLN A 332 11.18 -17.29 4.77
N LEU A 333 12.35 -16.66 4.84
CA LEU A 333 13.20 -16.66 6.03
C LEU A 333 12.93 -15.43 6.89
N GLU A 334 12.72 -15.65 8.18
CA GLU A 334 12.58 -14.61 9.18
C GLU A 334 13.63 -14.81 10.30
N MET A 335 14.48 -13.80 10.50
CA MET A 335 15.52 -13.86 11.52
C MET A 335 14.99 -13.79 12.95
N MET A 336 13.82 -13.18 13.13
CA MET A 336 13.19 -13.04 14.43
C MET A 336 12.41 -14.31 14.80
N PRO A 337 12.17 -14.57 16.09
CA PRO A 337 11.26 -15.61 16.52
C PRO A 337 9.83 -15.33 16.03
N LYS A 338 9.03 -16.38 15.88
CA LYS A 338 7.59 -16.22 15.59
C LYS A 338 6.95 -15.34 16.67
N ALA A 339 6.29 -14.27 16.27
CA ALA A 339 5.51 -13.45 17.18
C ALA A 339 4.36 -14.27 17.80
N PRO A 340 3.86 -13.92 19.00
CA PRO A 340 2.70 -14.57 19.59
C PRO A 340 1.46 -14.38 18.70
N ASP A 341 0.49 -15.29 18.82
CA ASP A 341 -0.73 -15.21 18.02
C ASP A 341 -1.69 -14.11 18.54
N GLU A 342 -1.58 -13.75 19.82
CA GLU A 342 -2.37 -12.71 20.49
C GLU A 342 -1.48 -11.70 21.22
N ARG A 343 -2.05 -10.56 21.62
CA ARG A 343 -1.36 -9.57 22.45
C ARG A 343 -0.92 -10.17 23.76
N THR A 344 0.29 -9.82 24.19
CA THR A 344 0.81 -10.16 25.52
C THR A 344 0.67 -8.98 26.49
N GLU A 345 0.87 -9.20 27.77
CA GLU A 345 0.95 -8.15 28.79
C GLU A 345 2.02 -7.09 28.47
N MET A 346 3.10 -7.48 27.77
CA MET A 346 4.18 -6.59 27.32
C MET A 346 3.82 -5.77 26.08
N ASN A 347 2.64 -6.00 25.49
CA ASN A 347 2.15 -5.28 24.34
C ASN A 347 0.64 -4.97 24.47
N PRO A 348 0.26 -4.21 25.53
CA PRO A 348 -1.14 -3.93 25.80
C PRO A 348 -1.76 -3.00 24.75
N TRP A 349 -3.10 -3.03 24.62
CA TRP A 349 -3.83 -2.00 23.92
C TRP A 349 -3.59 -0.63 24.60
N PRO A 350 -3.47 0.49 23.89
CA PRO A 350 -3.68 0.68 22.46
C PRO A 350 -2.40 0.63 21.60
N GLU A 351 -1.32 0.02 22.06
CA GLU A 351 -0.11 -0.13 21.26
C GLU A 351 -0.41 -0.87 19.94
N TRP A 352 0.45 -0.68 18.93
CA TRP A 352 0.40 -1.51 17.72
C TRP A 352 0.59 -3.00 18.09
N PRO A 353 -0.30 -3.92 17.63
CA PRO A 353 -0.22 -5.32 18.00
C PRO A 353 1.02 -5.99 17.39
N ARG A 354 1.90 -6.49 18.23
CA ARG A 354 3.10 -7.27 17.87
C ARG A 354 2.76 -8.75 17.84
N VAL A 355 1.83 -9.11 16.95
CA VAL A 355 1.30 -10.47 16.81
C VAL A 355 1.67 -11.06 15.47
N CYS A 356 1.66 -12.39 15.38
CA CYS A 356 1.88 -13.11 14.15
C CYS A 356 0.72 -12.85 13.19
N LYS A 357 1.02 -12.17 12.07
CA LYS A 357 0.04 -11.93 10.99
C LYS A 357 0.36 -12.85 9.83
N THR A 358 -0.66 -13.49 9.30
CA THR A 358 -0.56 -14.24 8.04
C THR A 358 -1.28 -13.44 6.97
N ASP A 359 -0.50 -12.85 6.08
CA ASP A 359 -1.02 -12.00 5.01
C ASP A 359 -1.24 -12.84 3.73
N TYR A 360 -1.78 -12.21 2.69
CA TYR A 360 -2.29 -12.86 1.50
C TYR A 360 -1.28 -13.82 0.83
N GLY A 361 -0.01 -13.44 0.70
CA GLY A 361 1.01 -14.28 0.05
C GLY A 361 1.32 -15.54 0.83
N GLN A 362 1.43 -15.44 2.17
CA GLN A 362 1.61 -16.62 3.02
C GLN A 362 0.38 -17.53 2.99
N GLN A 363 -0.84 -16.97 2.97
CA GLN A 363 -2.09 -17.74 2.81
C GLN A 363 -2.11 -18.52 1.50
N GLU A 364 -1.72 -17.85 0.40
CA GLU A 364 -1.64 -18.43 -0.94
C GLU A 364 -0.62 -19.57 -1.02
N ALA A 365 0.58 -19.35 -0.48
CA ALA A 365 1.60 -20.39 -0.41
C ALA A 365 1.15 -21.58 0.44
N SER A 366 0.54 -21.32 1.59
CA SER A 366 -0.01 -22.38 2.47
C SER A 366 -1.11 -23.18 1.78
N ALA A 367 -2.01 -22.52 1.06
CA ALA A 367 -3.10 -23.19 0.35
C ALA A 367 -2.61 -24.10 -0.80
N VAL A 368 -1.50 -23.70 -1.46
CA VAL A 368 -0.94 -24.45 -2.59
C VAL A 368 0.02 -25.54 -2.13
N PHE A 369 0.90 -25.25 -1.17
CA PHE A 369 1.95 -26.17 -0.75
C PHE A 369 1.62 -26.98 0.50
N GLY A 370 0.51 -26.67 1.20
CA GLY A 370 0.05 -27.38 2.38
C GLY A 370 0.76 -27.02 3.68
N HIS A 371 1.64 -26.01 3.68
CA HIS A 371 2.35 -25.54 4.86
C HIS A 371 2.69 -24.05 4.75
N ASP A 372 2.86 -23.40 5.91
CA ASP A 372 3.34 -22.01 5.99
C ASP A 372 4.73 -21.88 5.33
N PRO A 373 4.95 -20.93 4.43
CA PRO A 373 6.25 -20.76 3.77
C PRO A 373 7.33 -20.18 4.70
N ARG A 374 6.99 -19.73 5.90
CA ARG A 374 7.91 -19.03 6.81
C ARG A 374 8.73 -20.00 7.67
N VAL A 375 10.03 -19.70 7.77
CA VAL A 375 10.96 -20.33 8.71
C VAL A 375 11.55 -19.23 9.58
N TYR A 376 11.31 -19.32 10.88
CA TYR A 376 11.71 -18.34 11.87
C TYR A 376 13.08 -18.63 12.44
N GLN A 377 13.69 -17.62 13.08
CA GLN A 377 15.02 -17.69 13.72
C GLN A 377 16.11 -18.19 12.77
N THR A 378 15.95 -17.83 11.48
CA THR A 378 16.82 -18.33 10.41
C THR A 378 17.34 -17.19 9.56
N THR A 379 18.63 -17.21 9.26
CA THR A 379 19.27 -16.26 8.37
C THR A 379 20.23 -16.98 7.43
N VAL A 380 20.67 -16.29 6.39
CA VAL A 380 21.61 -16.83 5.40
C VAL A 380 23.05 -16.68 5.91
N LYS A 381 23.80 -17.76 5.89
CA LYS A 381 25.24 -17.79 6.21
C LYS A 381 26.09 -17.55 4.95
N GLU A 382 25.75 -18.19 3.85
CA GLU A 382 26.47 -18.10 2.58
C GLU A 382 25.56 -18.47 1.41
N PHE A 383 25.88 -18.05 0.18
CA PHE A 383 25.31 -18.56 -1.05
C PHE A 383 26.36 -19.38 -1.80
N LYS A 384 26.04 -20.61 -2.15
CA LYS A 384 26.93 -21.46 -2.95
C LYS A 384 26.46 -21.46 -4.40
N LYS A 385 27.38 -21.21 -5.32
CA LYS A 385 27.14 -21.32 -6.75
C LYS A 385 27.02 -22.78 -7.14
N ASP A 386 26.16 -23.08 -8.11
CA ASP A 386 26.14 -24.41 -8.72
C ASP A 386 27.41 -24.62 -9.60
N LYS A 387 27.59 -25.86 -10.08
CA LYS A 387 28.75 -26.20 -10.92
C LYS A 387 28.82 -25.42 -12.25
N MET A 388 27.75 -24.74 -12.63
CA MET A 388 27.67 -23.91 -13.85
C MET A 388 27.77 -22.40 -13.56
N GLU A 389 28.10 -22.00 -12.32
CA GLU A 389 28.19 -20.62 -11.84
C GLU A 389 26.86 -19.79 -11.96
N LYS A 390 25.75 -20.44 -12.28
CA LYS A 390 24.49 -19.78 -12.71
C LYS A 390 23.37 -19.78 -11.69
N SER A 391 23.51 -20.46 -10.56
CA SER A 391 22.47 -20.39 -9.52
C SER A 391 23.04 -20.63 -8.13
N ALA A 392 22.54 -19.89 -7.15
CA ALA A 392 22.88 -20.10 -5.76
C ALA A 392 22.15 -21.33 -5.23
N ARG A 393 22.88 -22.32 -4.71
CA ARG A 393 22.35 -23.32 -3.79
C ARG A 393 22.61 -22.84 -2.37
N GLN A 394 21.61 -22.95 -1.53
CA GLN A 394 21.74 -22.54 -0.15
C GLN A 394 22.10 -23.71 0.75
N PHE A 395 22.90 -23.41 1.77
CA PHE A 395 23.12 -24.29 2.91
C PHE A 395 22.77 -23.55 4.20
N TRP A 396 22.04 -24.24 5.06
CA TRP A 396 21.59 -23.81 6.37
C TRP A 396 22.75 -23.71 7.36
#